data_ab623583d4849e741919080b6dbd8858
#
_entry.id   ab623583d4849e741919080b6dbd8858
#
_cell.length_a   1.000
_cell.length_b   1.000
_cell.length_c   1.000
_cell.angle_alpha   90.00
_cell.angle_beta   90.00
_cell.angle_gamma   90.00
#
_symmetry.space_group_name_H-M   'P 1'
#
loop_
_entity.id
_entity.type
_entity.pdbx_description
1 polymer ?
#
loop_
_entity_poly.entity_id
_entity_poly.type
_entity_poly.pdbx_seq_one_letter_code
_entity_poly.pdbx_strand_id
1 'polypeptide(L)'
;MRERVSGTTIIQYVSVAAALLALNVVAANAADVEHGRELFKACAACHNDQPGALGPSLKGVVGRKAAALDSFRYSGPMQRAKLVWTPQNLHAYIADPQGKVKGNRMPYGGLTNPSDVDDIIAYLATLK
;
A
#
# COMPACT_ATOMS: atom_id res chain seq x y z
N MET A 1 50.18 57.94 -13.84
CA MET A 1 48.75 57.59 -13.91
C MET A 1 48.59 56.16 -13.46
N ARG A 2 47.97 55.94 -12.30
CA ARG A 2 47.66 54.59 -11.76
C ARG A 2 46.19 54.37 -11.93
N GLU A 3 45.81 53.48 -12.84
CA GLU A 3 44.43 53.07 -12.97
C GLU A 3 44.12 52.01 -11.87
N ARG A 4 43.13 52.31 -11.06
CA ARG A 4 42.57 51.40 -10.08
C ARG A 4 41.55 50.51 -10.81
N VAL A 5 41.88 49.28 -10.97
CA VAL A 5 40.90 48.27 -11.40
C VAL A 5 39.98 47.95 -10.22
N SER A 6 38.73 48.36 -10.40
CA SER A 6 37.66 48.21 -9.43
C SER A 6 37.27 46.71 -9.31
N GLY A 7 37.50 46.15 -8.13
CA GLY A 7 37.27 44.73 -7.81
C GLY A 7 35.80 44.37 -7.53
N THR A 8 34.83 44.96 -8.25
CA THR A 8 33.40 44.76 -7.91
C THR A 8 32.64 43.77 -8.80
N THR A 9 33.30 43.20 -9.81
CA THR A 9 32.59 42.39 -10.82
C THR A 9 32.66 40.87 -10.61
N ILE A 10 33.41 40.38 -9.63
CA ILE A 10 33.62 38.91 -9.44
C ILE A 10 32.64 38.30 -8.45
N ILE A 11 31.96 39.08 -7.61
CA ILE A 11 31.11 38.56 -6.55
C ILE A 11 29.69 38.16 -7.04
N GLN A 12 29.26 38.63 -8.20
CA GLN A 12 27.88 38.40 -8.69
C GLN A 12 27.66 37.09 -9.43
N TYR A 13 28.70 36.38 -9.83
CA TYR A 13 28.55 35.13 -10.57
C TYR A 13 28.53 33.84 -9.70
N VAL A 14 28.82 33.95 -8.42
CA VAL A 14 28.83 32.77 -7.52
C VAL A 14 27.46 32.46 -6.91
N SER A 15 26.53 33.40 -6.91
CA SER A 15 25.21 33.26 -6.27
C SER A 15 24.12 32.62 -7.14
N VAL A 16 24.34 32.44 -8.44
CA VAL A 16 23.31 31.88 -9.34
C VAL A 16 23.46 30.38 -9.53
N ALA A 17 24.62 29.80 -9.20
CA ALA A 17 24.87 28.37 -9.38
C ALA A 17 24.34 27.48 -8.24
N ALA A 18 23.94 28.05 -7.10
CA ALA A 18 23.47 27.30 -5.93
C ALA A 18 21.95 27.05 -5.89
N ALA A 19 21.18 27.61 -6.84
CA ALA A 19 19.71 27.55 -6.80
C ALA A 19 19.07 26.45 -7.68
N LEU A 20 19.86 25.61 -8.36
CA LEU A 20 19.36 24.60 -9.29
C LEU A 20 19.46 23.15 -8.78
N LEU A 21 19.74 22.93 -7.49
CA LEU A 21 19.97 21.58 -6.92
C LEU A 21 18.88 21.08 -5.98
N ALA A 22 17.67 21.59 -6.09
CA ALA A 22 16.60 21.10 -5.22
C ALA A 22 15.28 21.03 -5.96
N LEU A 23 15.02 19.97 -6.70
CA LEU A 23 13.66 19.44 -6.91
C LEU A 23 13.72 18.11 -7.69
N ASN A 24 14.45 17.13 -7.16
CA ASN A 24 14.05 15.74 -7.39
C ASN A 24 12.98 15.42 -6.35
N VAL A 25 11.79 15.93 -6.53
CA VAL A 25 10.61 15.37 -5.88
C VAL A 25 10.41 14.02 -6.55
N VAL A 26 10.85 12.95 -5.88
CA VAL A 26 10.40 11.60 -6.18
C VAL A 26 8.90 11.66 -5.92
N ALA A 27 8.11 11.78 -6.99
CA ALA A 27 6.68 11.57 -6.91
C ALA A 27 6.51 10.12 -6.46
N ALA A 28 6.27 9.91 -5.17
CA ALA A 28 5.73 8.66 -4.69
C ALA A 28 4.42 8.47 -5.46
N ASN A 29 4.35 7.46 -6.33
CA ASN A 29 3.12 7.15 -7.02
C ASN A 29 2.07 6.89 -5.93
N ALA A 30 1.08 7.77 -5.85
CA ALA A 30 -0.08 7.50 -5.00
C ALA A 30 -0.78 6.24 -5.54
N ALA A 31 -1.20 5.36 -4.64
CA ALA A 31 -1.90 4.14 -5.02
C ALA A 31 -3.19 4.48 -5.81
N ASP A 32 -3.45 3.73 -6.88
CA ASP A 32 -4.60 3.92 -7.75
C ASP A 32 -5.79 3.09 -7.27
N VAL A 33 -6.78 3.77 -6.70
CA VAL A 33 -8.00 3.13 -6.17
C VAL A 33 -8.83 2.47 -7.28
N GLU A 34 -8.90 3.05 -8.47
CA GLU A 34 -9.66 2.47 -9.58
C GLU A 34 -8.97 1.23 -10.14
N HIS A 35 -7.66 1.24 -10.29
CA HIS A 35 -6.91 0.05 -10.64
C HIS A 35 -7.05 -1.02 -9.55
N GLY A 36 -6.99 -0.65 -8.28
CA GLY A 36 -7.25 -1.54 -7.16
C GLY A 36 -8.65 -2.16 -7.21
N ARG A 37 -9.67 -1.41 -7.61
CA ARG A 37 -11.03 -1.91 -7.82
C ARG A 37 -11.10 -2.96 -8.91
N GLU A 38 -10.41 -2.76 -10.02
CA GLU A 38 -10.36 -3.75 -11.10
C GLU A 38 -9.67 -5.04 -10.65
N LEU A 39 -8.54 -4.93 -9.98
CA LEU A 39 -7.82 -6.08 -9.42
C LEU A 39 -8.64 -6.82 -8.36
N PHE A 40 -9.42 -6.11 -7.56
CA PHE A 40 -10.28 -6.66 -6.51
C PHE A 40 -11.37 -7.61 -7.05
N LYS A 41 -11.72 -7.56 -8.32
CA LYS A 41 -12.69 -8.48 -8.92
C LYS A 41 -12.32 -9.94 -8.71
N ALA A 42 -11.04 -10.28 -8.73
CA ALA A 42 -10.56 -11.62 -8.40
C ALA A 42 -10.81 -12.01 -6.93
N CYS A 43 -10.70 -11.05 -6.02
CA CYS A 43 -10.97 -11.23 -4.60
C CYS A 43 -12.48 -11.38 -4.32
N ALA A 44 -13.30 -10.60 -5.00
CA ALA A 44 -14.75 -10.58 -4.87
C ALA A 44 -15.41 -11.93 -5.22
N ALA A 45 -14.75 -12.78 -6.00
CA ALA A 45 -15.24 -14.12 -6.29
C ALA A 45 -15.50 -14.94 -5.00
N CYS A 46 -14.68 -14.73 -3.95
CA CYS A 46 -14.83 -15.39 -2.66
C CYS A 46 -15.31 -14.43 -1.57
N HIS A 47 -14.97 -13.14 -1.64
CA HIS A 47 -15.31 -12.10 -0.65
C HIS A 47 -16.49 -11.23 -1.15
N ASN A 48 -17.63 -11.84 -1.42
CA ASN A 48 -18.77 -11.20 -2.09
C ASN A 48 -19.93 -10.80 -1.15
N ASP A 49 -19.76 -10.91 0.15
CA ASP A 49 -20.76 -10.59 1.18
C ASP A 49 -22.08 -11.39 1.09
N GLN A 50 -22.13 -12.45 0.29
CA GLN A 50 -23.32 -13.30 0.18
C GLN A 50 -23.34 -14.38 1.27
N PRO A 51 -24.53 -14.85 1.69
CA PRO A 51 -24.63 -16.01 2.57
C PRO A 51 -23.88 -17.22 1.97
N GLY A 52 -22.97 -17.80 2.75
CA GLY A 52 -22.15 -18.94 2.30
C GLY A 52 -20.94 -18.55 1.46
N ALA A 53 -20.58 -17.27 1.40
CA ALA A 53 -19.34 -16.82 0.75
C ALA A 53 -18.13 -17.59 1.30
N LEU A 54 -17.20 -17.92 0.42
CA LEU A 54 -15.98 -18.69 0.77
C LEU A 54 -15.00 -17.90 1.65
N GLY A 55 -15.02 -16.58 1.56
CA GLY A 55 -14.20 -15.67 2.36
C GLY A 55 -15.04 -14.72 3.21
N PRO A 56 -14.46 -14.15 4.27
CA PRO A 56 -15.15 -13.16 5.10
C PRO A 56 -15.40 -11.85 4.35
N SER A 57 -16.37 -11.06 4.83
CA SER A 57 -16.54 -9.69 4.35
C SER A 57 -15.27 -8.88 4.52
N LEU A 58 -14.91 -8.11 3.51
CA LEU A 58 -13.76 -7.19 3.53
C LEU A 58 -14.16 -5.75 3.82
N LYS A 59 -15.45 -5.47 4.06
CA LYS A 59 -15.90 -4.15 4.51
C LYS A 59 -15.27 -3.82 5.86
N GLY A 60 -14.65 -2.65 5.94
CA GLY A 60 -13.94 -2.20 7.14
C GLY A 60 -12.72 -3.04 7.52
N VAL A 61 -12.14 -3.81 6.59
CA VAL A 61 -11.01 -4.70 6.89
C VAL A 61 -9.75 -3.93 7.29
N VAL A 62 -9.49 -2.76 6.70
CA VAL A 62 -8.31 -1.96 7.04
C VAL A 62 -8.43 -1.48 8.49
N GLY A 63 -7.48 -1.86 9.33
CA GLY A 63 -7.46 -1.56 10.76
C GLY A 63 -8.24 -2.55 11.63
N ARG A 64 -8.91 -3.55 11.05
CA ARG A 64 -9.64 -4.59 11.80
C ARG A 64 -8.70 -5.68 12.32
N LYS A 65 -9.01 -6.24 13.48
CA LYS A 65 -8.29 -7.42 13.99
C LYS A 65 -8.55 -8.63 13.09
N ALA A 66 -7.54 -9.47 12.92
CA ALA A 66 -7.72 -10.75 12.23
C ALA A 66 -8.73 -11.63 12.98
N ALA A 67 -9.51 -12.38 12.21
CA ALA A 67 -10.56 -13.27 12.73
C ALA A 67 -11.62 -12.57 13.62
N ALA A 68 -11.92 -11.30 13.36
CA ALA A 68 -12.81 -10.52 14.20
C ALA A 68 -14.31 -10.66 13.89
N LEU A 69 -14.68 -11.22 12.73
CA LEU A 69 -16.11 -11.35 12.36
C LEU A 69 -16.70 -12.64 12.92
N ASP A 70 -17.70 -12.53 13.79
CA ASP A 70 -18.41 -13.67 14.34
C ASP A 70 -19.23 -14.43 13.29
N SER A 71 -19.57 -13.76 12.20
CA SER A 71 -20.34 -14.33 11.09
C SER A 71 -19.52 -15.25 10.16
N PHE A 72 -18.20 -15.34 10.35
CA PHE A 72 -17.32 -16.16 9.51
C PHE A 72 -16.48 -17.13 10.32
N ARG A 73 -16.42 -18.38 9.84
CA ARG A 73 -15.63 -19.44 10.49
C ARG A 73 -14.19 -19.43 9.98
N TYR A 74 -13.30 -18.74 10.69
CA TYR A 74 -11.88 -18.67 10.37
C TYR A 74 -11.12 -19.96 10.65
N SER A 75 -9.98 -20.15 9.96
CA SER A 75 -9.03 -21.22 10.29
C SER A 75 -8.40 -21.00 11.68
N GLY A 76 -7.97 -22.09 12.30
CA GLY A 76 -7.23 -22.00 13.58
C GLY A 76 -5.99 -21.11 13.51
N PRO A 77 -5.13 -21.25 12.46
CA PRO A 77 -4.00 -20.32 12.30
C PRO A 77 -4.41 -18.84 12.21
N MET A 78 -5.48 -18.50 11.50
CA MET A 78 -5.96 -17.13 11.41
C MET A 78 -6.45 -16.60 12.76
N GLN A 79 -7.15 -17.42 13.53
CA GLN A 79 -7.61 -17.06 14.88
C GLN A 79 -6.44 -16.82 15.84
N ARG A 80 -5.35 -17.56 15.71
CA ARG A 80 -4.15 -17.44 16.55
C ARG A 80 -3.16 -16.38 16.08
N ALA A 81 -3.32 -15.84 14.89
CA ALA A 81 -2.37 -14.88 14.30
C ALA A 81 -2.23 -13.60 15.12
N LYS A 82 -3.30 -13.19 15.85
CA LYS A 82 -3.29 -12.00 16.75
C LYS A 82 -2.76 -10.75 16.08
N LEU A 83 -3.02 -10.56 14.81
CA LEU A 83 -2.58 -9.38 14.06
C LEU A 83 -3.76 -8.43 13.78
N VAL A 84 -3.42 -7.20 13.47
CA VAL A 84 -4.34 -6.18 12.96
C VAL A 84 -4.06 -6.01 11.47
N TRP A 85 -5.11 -5.88 10.67
CA TRP A 85 -5.01 -5.64 9.23
C TRP A 85 -4.61 -4.19 8.94
N THR A 86 -3.41 -3.81 9.41
CA THR A 86 -2.78 -2.57 8.96
C THR A 86 -2.44 -2.65 7.47
N PRO A 87 -2.23 -1.52 6.76
CA PRO A 87 -1.77 -1.57 5.37
C PRO A 87 -0.53 -2.45 5.18
N GLN A 88 0.43 -2.43 6.10
CA GLN A 88 1.64 -3.24 6.05
C GLN A 88 1.34 -4.75 6.20
N ASN A 89 0.47 -5.13 7.12
CA ASN A 89 0.06 -6.52 7.30
C ASN A 89 -0.79 -7.02 6.14
N LEU A 90 -1.67 -6.18 5.59
CA LEU A 90 -2.42 -6.50 4.38
C LEU A 90 -1.49 -6.68 3.19
N HIS A 91 -0.50 -5.81 3.01
CA HIS A 91 0.48 -5.93 1.94
C HIS A 91 1.22 -7.28 2.02
N ALA A 92 1.75 -7.62 3.19
CA ALA A 92 2.45 -8.89 3.39
C ALA A 92 1.53 -10.11 3.17
N TYR A 93 0.26 -10.03 3.59
CA TYR A 93 -0.70 -11.12 3.46
C TYR A 93 -1.18 -11.30 2.01
N ILE A 94 -1.48 -10.22 1.30
CA ILE A 94 -1.92 -10.28 -0.11
C ILE A 94 -0.76 -10.75 -1.00
N ALA A 95 0.47 -10.33 -0.71
CA ALA A 95 1.65 -10.76 -1.45
C ALA A 95 1.97 -12.24 -1.27
N ASP A 96 1.86 -12.75 -0.05
CA ASP A 96 2.11 -14.16 0.30
C ASP A 96 1.24 -14.59 1.49
N PRO A 97 0.01 -15.07 1.24
CA PRO A 97 -0.91 -15.45 2.30
C PRO A 97 -0.38 -16.56 3.21
N GLN A 98 0.27 -17.58 2.63
CA GLN A 98 0.81 -18.71 3.40
C GLN A 98 2.09 -18.34 4.14
N GLY A 99 2.90 -17.45 3.59
CA GLY A 99 4.08 -16.92 4.28
C GLY A 99 3.69 -16.07 5.49
N LYS A 100 2.64 -15.26 5.36
CA LYS A 100 2.18 -14.39 6.45
C LYS A 100 1.40 -15.12 7.54
N VAL A 101 0.47 -16.02 7.17
CA VAL A 101 -0.34 -16.84 8.10
C VAL A 101 -0.34 -18.27 7.59
N LYS A 102 0.69 -19.01 7.96
CA LYS A 102 0.85 -20.41 7.53
C LYS A 102 -0.32 -21.27 7.98
N GLY A 103 -0.89 -22.01 7.03
CA GLY A 103 -2.04 -22.89 7.29
C GLY A 103 -3.39 -22.15 7.26
N ASN A 104 -3.44 -20.91 6.79
CA ASN A 104 -4.71 -20.26 6.49
C ASN A 104 -5.44 -21.00 5.35
N ARG A 105 -6.76 -20.82 5.25
CA ARG A 105 -7.60 -21.53 4.27
C ARG A 105 -7.90 -20.72 3.02
N MET A 106 -7.30 -19.57 2.82
CA MET A 106 -7.49 -18.76 1.61
C MET A 106 -6.71 -19.39 0.44
N PRO A 107 -7.38 -19.94 -0.58
CA PRO A 107 -6.72 -20.63 -1.69
C PRO A 107 -6.24 -19.62 -2.74
N TYR A 108 -5.36 -18.72 -2.33
CA TYR A 108 -4.82 -17.65 -3.16
C TYR A 108 -3.30 -17.67 -3.11
N GLY A 109 -2.66 -17.66 -4.28
CA GLY A 109 -1.21 -17.78 -4.39
C GLY A 109 -0.42 -16.50 -4.09
N GLY A 110 -1.11 -15.38 -3.95
CA GLY A 110 -0.48 -14.09 -3.72
C GLY A 110 -0.36 -13.23 -4.98
N LEU A 111 -0.09 -11.94 -4.79
CA LEU A 111 0.12 -10.94 -5.82
C LEU A 111 1.54 -10.40 -5.72
N THR A 112 2.34 -10.64 -6.76
CA THR A 112 3.80 -10.39 -6.70
C THR A 112 4.20 -8.96 -7.06
N ASN A 113 3.33 -8.20 -7.73
CA ASN A 113 3.60 -6.80 -8.04
C ASN A 113 3.26 -5.91 -6.83
N PRO A 114 4.23 -5.25 -6.18
CA PRO A 114 3.96 -4.45 -4.99
C PRO A 114 3.00 -3.28 -5.23
N SER A 115 3.07 -2.63 -6.39
CA SER A 115 2.17 -1.51 -6.69
C SER A 115 0.71 -1.96 -6.85
N ASP A 116 0.47 -3.13 -7.42
CA ASP A 116 -0.87 -3.70 -7.51
C ASP A 116 -1.42 -4.04 -6.12
N VAL A 117 -0.56 -4.51 -5.21
CA VAL A 117 -0.96 -4.75 -3.81
C VAL A 117 -1.33 -3.44 -3.12
N ASP A 118 -0.56 -2.38 -3.31
CA ASP A 118 -0.85 -1.06 -2.74
C ASP A 118 -2.18 -0.50 -3.29
N ASP A 119 -2.45 -0.67 -4.58
CA ASP A 119 -3.68 -0.25 -5.23
C ASP A 119 -4.91 -1.00 -4.66
N ILE A 120 -4.80 -2.33 -4.47
CA ILE A 120 -5.85 -3.12 -3.81
C ILE A 120 -6.09 -2.62 -2.37
N ILE A 121 -5.04 -2.34 -1.59
CA ILE A 121 -5.18 -1.85 -0.22
C ILE A 121 -5.87 -0.48 -0.21
N ALA A 122 -5.52 0.41 -1.13
CA ALA A 122 -6.20 1.70 -1.28
C ALA A 122 -7.69 1.53 -1.58
N TYR A 123 -8.05 0.59 -2.44
CA TYR A 123 -9.45 0.25 -2.70
C TYR A 123 -10.13 -0.34 -1.46
N LEU A 124 -9.51 -1.31 -0.77
CA LEU A 124 -10.04 -1.90 0.47
C LEU A 124 -10.36 -0.85 1.53
N ALA A 125 -9.56 0.22 1.62
CA ALA A 125 -9.79 1.32 2.56
C ALA A 125 -11.08 2.10 2.27
N THR A 126 -11.61 2.00 1.06
CA THR A 126 -12.89 2.64 0.66
C THR A 126 -14.12 1.81 1.05
N LEU A 127 -13.96 0.51 1.34
CA LEU A 127 -15.07 -0.39 1.69
C LEU A 127 -15.53 -0.14 3.14
N LYS A 128 -16.80 0.24 3.32
CA LYS A 128 -17.43 0.53 4.63
C LYS A 128 -18.55 -0.48 4.92
#